data_dea64f69b6031be82b813867bdb1b455
#
_entry.id   dea64f69b6031be82b813867bdb1b455
#
_cell.length_a   1.000
_cell.length_b   1.000
_cell.length_c   1.000
_cell.angle_alpha   90.00
_cell.angle_beta   90.00
_cell.angle_gamma   90.00
#
_symmetry.space_group_name_H-M   'P 1'
#
loop_
_entity.id
_entity.type
_entity.pdbx_description
1 polymer ?
#
loop_
_entity_poly.entity_id
_entity_poly.type
_entity_poly.pdbx_seq_one_letter_code
_entity_poly.pdbx_strand_id
1 'polypeptide(L)'
;MYRKLFFALVVIALCLLCAVSSLAQTTTLTPAERENALKNLQATHDAFLQSISGLSEKQWKFKPAPDRWSVAEVSEHITVTESAIFGMLQKQVMTSPAAPEKRAEVAGKDEKILQIVPDRSHKAQAPEFLQPTGRWANRADTTNAFEAARRTTMDYVRTTNDDLRDHFGPHPLLGPLDGYLWILLISAHSERHTKQIEEVKADPNFPKD
;
A
#
# COMPACT_ATOMS: atom_id res chain seq x y z
N MET A 1 -5.28 -68.82 -6.50
CA MET A 1 -6.17 -67.89 -5.76
C MET A 1 -5.38 -66.73 -5.11
N TYR A 2 -4.16 -66.96 -4.62
CA TYR A 2 -3.34 -65.93 -3.94
C TYR A 2 -2.78 -64.81 -4.82
N ARG A 3 -2.55 -65.07 -6.14
CA ARG A 3 -2.00 -64.02 -7.06
C ARG A 3 -2.99 -62.91 -7.36
N LYS A 4 -4.31 -63.14 -7.31
CA LYS A 4 -5.35 -62.09 -7.55
C LYS A 4 -5.56 -61.24 -6.31
N LEU A 5 -5.37 -61.78 -5.09
CA LEU A 5 -5.42 -60.98 -3.86
C LEU A 5 -4.23 -60.03 -3.70
N PHE A 6 -3.03 -60.45 -4.16
CA PHE A 6 -1.83 -59.60 -4.08
C PHE A 6 -1.93 -58.39 -5.02
N PHE A 7 -2.52 -58.52 -6.19
CA PHE A 7 -2.72 -57.45 -7.13
C PHE A 7 -3.77 -56.43 -6.64
N ALA A 8 -4.82 -56.89 -5.98
CA ALA A 8 -5.84 -56.01 -5.40
C ALA A 8 -5.30 -55.20 -4.22
N LEU A 9 -4.43 -55.76 -3.37
CA LEU A 9 -3.80 -55.05 -2.27
C LEU A 9 -2.76 -54.00 -2.72
N VAL A 10 -2.02 -54.27 -3.82
CA VAL A 10 -1.06 -53.31 -4.37
C VAL A 10 -1.77 -52.10 -5.04
N VAL A 11 -2.91 -52.35 -5.71
CA VAL A 11 -3.70 -51.28 -6.33
C VAL A 11 -4.35 -50.39 -5.26
N ILE A 12 -4.84 -50.96 -4.14
CA ILE A 12 -5.39 -50.19 -3.01
C ILE A 12 -4.28 -49.38 -2.29
N ALA A 13 -3.08 -49.93 -2.14
CA ALA A 13 -1.95 -49.21 -1.55
C ALA A 13 -1.46 -48.07 -2.45
N LEU A 14 -1.53 -48.21 -3.79
CA LEU A 14 -1.14 -47.12 -4.72
C LEU A 14 -2.19 -46.03 -4.80
N CYS A 15 -3.47 -46.32 -4.58
CA CYS A 15 -4.53 -45.32 -4.51
C CYS A 15 -4.53 -44.50 -3.20
N LEU A 16 -3.94 -45.02 -2.12
CA LEU A 16 -3.81 -44.31 -0.84
C LEU A 16 -2.58 -43.36 -0.79
N LEU A 17 -1.62 -43.50 -1.71
CA LEU A 17 -0.48 -42.57 -1.79
C LEU A 17 -0.75 -41.31 -2.62
N CYS A 18 -1.90 -41.23 -3.28
CA CYS A 18 -2.38 -39.99 -3.91
C CYS A 18 -3.30 -39.16 -3.01
N ALA A 19 -3.20 -39.30 -1.69
CA ALA A 19 -3.62 -38.25 -0.77
C ALA A 19 -2.67 -37.07 -1.02
N VAL A 20 -3.00 -36.30 -2.05
CA VAL A 20 -2.43 -34.97 -2.28
C VAL A 20 -2.52 -34.25 -0.95
N SER A 21 -1.38 -34.06 -0.30
CA SER A 21 -1.25 -33.10 0.76
C SER A 21 -1.65 -31.76 0.13
N SER A 22 -2.92 -31.42 0.20
CA SER A 22 -3.37 -30.06 0.06
C SER A 22 -2.67 -29.34 1.18
N LEU A 23 -1.45 -28.86 0.90
CA LEU A 23 -0.80 -27.87 1.73
C LEU A 23 -1.86 -26.75 1.84
N ALA A 24 -2.50 -26.66 2.98
CA ALA A 24 -3.36 -25.55 3.28
C ALA A 24 -2.51 -24.32 3.00
N GLN A 25 -2.82 -23.65 1.90
CA GLN A 25 -2.11 -22.45 1.49
C GLN A 25 -2.37 -21.47 2.64
N THR A 26 -1.30 -21.09 3.35
CA THR A 26 -1.44 -20.16 4.45
C THR A 26 -2.08 -18.90 3.89
N THR A 27 -3.23 -18.54 4.42
CA THR A 27 -3.98 -17.36 3.98
C THR A 27 -3.33 -16.07 4.44
N THR A 28 -2.43 -16.15 5.44
CA THR A 28 -1.65 -15.03 5.96
C THR A 28 -0.47 -14.66 5.06
N LEU A 29 0.00 -13.42 5.16
CA LEU A 29 1.20 -12.97 4.46
C LEU A 29 2.39 -13.90 4.71
N THR A 30 3.09 -14.24 3.65
CA THR A 30 4.40 -14.90 3.76
C THR A 30 5.41 -13.98 4.45
N PRO A 31 6.48 -14.51 5.07
CA PRO A 31 7.55 -13.68 5.64
C PRO A 31 8.12 -12.69 4.62
N ALA A 32 8.30 -13.10 3.36
CA ALA A 32 8.83 -12.25 2.29
C ALA A 32 7.89 -11.10 1.92
N GLU A 33 6.58 -11.35 1.82
CA GLU A 33 5.59 -10.30 1.58
C GLU A 33 5.53 -9.30 2.73
N ARG A 34 5.54 -9.78 3.96
CA ARG A 34 5.56 -8.93 5.15
C ARG A 34 6.81 -8.05 5.19
N GLU A 35 7.98 -8.63 4.95
CA GLU A 35 9.25 -7.89 4.89
C GLU A 35 9.23 -6.86 3.76
N ASN A 36 8.77 -7.23 2.56
CA ASN A 36 8.67 -6.32 1.42
C ASN A 36 7.73 -5.14 1.72
N ALA A 37 6.56 -5.38 2.29
CA ALA A 37 5.64 -4.31 2.66
C ALA A 37 6.26 -3.36 3.70
N LEU A 38 6.85 -3.90 4.77
CA LEU A 38 7.50 -3.09 5.81
C LEU A 38 8.68 -2.29 5.26
N LYS A 39 9.49 -2.87 4.39
CA LYS A 39 10.61 -2.18 3.73
C LYS A 39 10.12 -0.99 2.90
N ASN A 40 9.08 -1.17 2.07
CA ASN A 40 8.53 -0.09 1.26
C ASN A 40 7.87 1.01 2.13
N LEU A 41 7.12 0.63 3.16
CA LEU A 41 6.54 1.57 4.11
C LEU A 41 7.61 2.37 4.85
N GLN A 42 8.69 1.73 5.31
CA GLN A 42 9.80 2.42 5.97
C GLN A 42 10.55 3.36 5.03
N ALA A 43 10.89 2.90 3.83
CA ALA A 43 11.62 3.70 2.85
C ALA A 43 10.84 4.97 2.46
N THR A 44 9.52 4.85 2.24
CA THR A 44 8.68 6.00 1.89
C THR A 44 8.36 6.91 3.07
N HIS A 45 8.33 6.38 4.31
CA HIS A 45 8.29 7.18 5.53
C HIS A 45 9.52 8.09 5.61
N ASP A 46 10.71 7.50 5.53
CA ASP A 46 11.97 8.25 5.68
C ASP A 46 12.16 9.27 4.56
N ALA A 47 11.84 8.91 3.32
CA ALA A 47 11.91 9.81 2.17
C ALA A 47 10.96 11.01 2.33
N PHE A 48 9.73 10.79 2.78
CA PHE A 48 8.79 11.89 3.04
C PHE A 48 9.31 12.82 4.13
N LEU A 49 9.70 12.31 5.29
CA LEU A 49 10.23 13.14 6.39
C LEU A 49 11.48 13.91 5.97
N GLN A 50 12.37 13.28 5.22
CA GLN A 50 13.56 13.95 4.67
C GLN A 50 13.17 15.09 3.72
N SER A 51 12.19 14.88 2.85
CA SER A 51 11.75 15.86 1.84
C SER A 51 11.24 17.18 2.45
N ILE A 52 10.69 17.12 3.67
CA ILE A 52 10.13 18.28 4.40
C ILE A 52 11.03 18.79 5.53
N SER A 53 12.16 18.13 5.77
CA SER A 53 13.08 18.50 6.85
C SER A 53 13.72 19.86 6.60
N GLY A 54 13.87 20.66 7.65
CA GLY A 54 14.61 21.95 7.61
C GLY A 54 13.94 23.07 6.82
N LEU A 55 12.75 22.87 6.23
CA LEU A 55 12.07 23.90 5.45
C LEU A 55 11.65 25.08 6.35
N SER A 56 11.87 26.31 5.86
CA SER A 56 11.31 27.53 6.47
C SER A 56 9.79 27.61 6.23
N GLU A 57 9.12 28.48 6.97
CA GLU A 57 7.68 28.74 6.77
C GLU A 57 7.34 29.22 5.37
N LYS A 58 8.23 30.02 4.75
CA LYS A 58 8.05 30.46 3.36
C LYS A 58 8.15 29.28 2.40
N GLN A 59 9.12 28.39 2.57
CA GLN A 59 9.30 27.18 1.76
C GLN A 59 8.14 26.22 1.95
N TRP A 60 7.69 26.02 3.19
CA TRP A 60 6.56 25.15 3.53
C TRP A 60 5.26 25.57 2.83
N LYS A 61 5.00 26.89 2.76
CA LYS A 61 3.78 27.47 2.17
C LYS A 61 3.92 27.87 0.70
N PHE A 62 5.10 27.72 0.11
CA PHE A 62 5.34 28.13 -1.27
C PHE A 62 4.47 27.34 -2.26
N LYS A 63 3.78 28.04 -3.15
CA LYS A 63 3.00 27.50 -4.23
C LYS A 63 3.65 27.87 -5.56
N PRO A 64 4.00 26.91 -6.43
CA PRO A 64 4.55 27.18 -7.76
C PRO A 64 3.61 27.98 -8.66
N ALA A 65 2.31 27.80 -8.48
CA ALA A 65 1.24 28.54 -9.15
C ALA A 65 -0.03 28.50 -8.29
N PRO A 66 -1.03 29.39 -8.52
CA PRO A 66 -2.26 29.44 -7.71
C PRO A 66 -3.03 28.12 -7.65
N ASP A 67 -3.02 27.34 -8.73
CA ASP A 67 -3.67 26.05 -8.89
C ASP A 67 -2.76 24.84 -8.51
N ARG A 68 -1.54 25.11 -8.07
CA ARG A 68 -0.58 24.07 -7.65
C ARG A 68 -0.50 24.01 -6.13
N TRP A 69 -0.38 22.80 -5.62
CA TRP A 69 -0.21 22.59 -4.19
C TRP A 69 1.17 23.02 -3.70
N SER A 70 1.19 23.62 -2.51
CA SER A 70 2.42 23.88 -1.74
C SER A 70 2.96 22.59 -1.12
N VAL A 71 4.17 22.65 -0.55
CA VAL A 71 4.72 21.53 0.23
C VAL A 71 3.78 21.16 1.38
N ALA A 72 3.20 22.16 2.08
CA ALA A 72 2.22 21.95 3.14
C ALA A 72 0.99 21.17 2.67
N GLU A 73 0.40 21.60 1.55
CA GLU A 73 -0.80 20.99 0.98
C GLU A 73 -0.53 19.56 0.48
N VAL A 74 0.63 19.30 -0.13
CA VAL A 74 1.01 17.95 -0.53
C VAL A 74 1.23 17.05 0.69
N SER A 75 1.87 17.57 1.74
CA SER A 75 2.10 16.82 2.99
C SER A 75 0.80 16.48 3.71
N GLU A 76 -0.15 17.41 3.73
CA GLU A 76 -1.49 17.15 4.25
C GLU A 76 -2.17 16.03 3.46
N HIS A 77 -2.11 16.09 2.12
CA HIS A 77 -2.70 15.07 1.26
C HIS A 77 -2.09 13.68 1.51
N ILE A 78 -0.76 13.57 1.62
CA ILE A 78 -0.10 12.30 1.97
C ILE A 78 -0.68 11.75 3.27
N THR A 79 -0.73 12.58 4.31
CA THR A 79 -1.16 12.19 5.65
C THR A 79 -2.61 11.73 5.71
N VAL A 80 -3.49 12.48 5.06
CA VAL A 80 -4.93 12.14 4.99
C VAL A 80 -5.14 10.85 4.21
N THR A 81 -4.44 10.71 3.08
CA THR A 81 -4.59 9.56 2.20
C THR A 81 -4.04 8.28 2.84
N GLU A 82 -2.95 8.36 3.61
CA GLU A 82 -2.44 7.25 4.43
C GLU A 82 -3.56 6.63 5.28
N SER A 83 -4.22 7.46 6.07
CA SER A 83 -5.32 7.04 6.94
C SER A 83 -6.55 6.57 6.17
N ALA A 84 -6.86 7.21 5.05
CA ALA A 84 -8.02 6.88 4.23
C ALA A 84 -7.87 5.51 3.56
N ILE A 85 -6.71 5.24 2.94
CA ILE A 85 -6.43 3.94 2.29
C ILE A 85 -6.44 2.83 3.33
N PHE A 86 -5.80 3.03 4.49
CA PHE A 86 -5.81 2.03 5.57
C PHE A 86 -7.23 1.81 6.10
N GLY A 87 -8.02 2.87 6.26
CA GLY A 87 -9.43 2.77 6.65
C GLY A 87 -10.28 2.00 5.63
N MET A 88 -10.05 2.20 4.33
CA MET A 88 -10.72 1.43 3.26
C MET A 88 -10.31 -0.05 3.31
N LEU A 89 -9.03 -0.34 3.49
CA LEU A 89 -8.55 -1.70 3.69
C LEU A 89 -9.33 -2.39 4.82
N GLN A 90 -9.36 -1.78 6.00
CA GLN A 90 -9.97 -2.39 7.19
C GLN A 90 -11.50 -2.54 7.10
N LYS A 91 -12.18 -1.52 6.56
CA LYS A 91 -13.65 -1.41 6.63
C LYS A 91 -14.38 -1.92 5.39
N GLN A 92 -13.67 -2.07 4.27
CA GLN A 92 -14.29 -2.49 3.00
C GLN A 92 -13.62 -3.73 2.44
N VAL A 93 -12.28 -3.74 2.32
CA VAL A 93 -11.57 -4.86 1.71
C VAL A 93 -11.61 -6.07 2.63
N MET A 94 -11.18 -5.93 3.88
CA MET A 94 -11.11 -7.05 4.83
C MET A 94 -12.47 -7.55 5.32
N THR A 95 -13.54 -6.80 5.07
CA THR A 95 -14.92 -7.23 5.36
C THR A 95 -15.62 -7.82 4.14
N SER A 96 -15.00 -7.81 2.95
CA SER A 96 -15.53 -8.47 1.77
C SER A 96 -15.48 -10.01 1.94
N PRO A 97 -16.33 -10.77 1.25
CA PRO A 97 -16.17 -12.22 1.20
C PRO A 97 -14.80 -12.63 0.67
N ALA A 98 -14.21 -13.68 1.24
CA ALA A 98 -12.99 -14.26 0.68
C ALA A 98 -13.26 -14.81 -0.74
N ALA A 99 -12.36 -14.55 -1.66
CA ALA A 99 -12.46 -14.88 -3.07
C ALA A 99 -11.12 -15.39 -3.63
N PRO A 100 -10.62 -16.55 -3.17
CA PRO A 100 -9.30 -17.07 -3.57
C PRO A 100 -9.19 -17.30 -5.08
N GLU A 101 -10.29 -17.51 -5.77
CA GLU A 101 -10.34 -17.64 -7.23
C GLU A 101 -9.88 -16.36 -7.97
N LYS A 102 -9.94 -15.20 -7.32
CA LYS A 102 -9.50 -13.91 -7.89
C LYS A 102 -8.00 -13.65 -7.77
N ARG A 103 -7.25 -14.48 -7.05
CA ARG A 103 -5.79 -14.31 -6.93
C ARG A 103 -5.09 -14.23 -8.29
N ALA A 104 -5.58 -14.97 -9.28
CA ALA A 104 -5.04 -14.94 -10.64
C ALA A 104 -5.21 -13.57 -11.33
N GLU A 105 -6.24 -12.80 -10.99
CA GLU A 105 -6.50 -11.46 -11.56
C GLU A 105 -5.49 -10.41 -11.10
N VAL A 106 -4.85 -10.64 -9.97
CA VAL A 106 -3.88 -9.71 -9.36
C VAL A 106 -2.44 -10.23 -9.42
N ALA A 107 -2.20 -11.39 -10.01
CA ALA A 107 -0.86 -11.95 -10.16
C ALA A 107 0.09 -10.95 -10.86
N GLY A 108 1.27 -10.71 -10.26
CA GLY A 108 2.27 -9.78 -10.76
C GLY A 108 1.93 -8.28 -10.56
N LYS A 109 0.85 -7.94 -9.87
CA LYS A 109 0.52 -6.53 -9.57
C LYS A 109 1.36 -5.95 -8.43
N ASP A 110 1.99 -6.75 -7.59
CA ASP A 110 2.79 -6.28 -6.45
C ASP A 110 3.89 -5.32 -6.90
N GLU A 111 4.73 -5.76 -7.80
CA GLU A 111 5.81 -4.93 -8.37
C GLU A 111 5.26 -3.81 -9.26
N LYS A 112 4.20 -4.10 -10.00
CA LYS A 112 3.58 -3.15 -10.92
C LYS A 112 3.02 -1.93 -10.18
N ILE A 113 2.36 -2.09 -9.04
CA ILE A 113 1.85 -0.97 -8.22
C ILE A 113 3.00 -0.08 -7.77
N LEU A 114 4.10 -0.67 -7.29
CA LEU A 114 5.28 0.06 -6.84
C LEU A 114 6.00 0.82 -7.97
N GLN A 115 5.77 0.45 -9.23
CA GLN A 115 6.33 1.13 -10.40
C GLN A 115 5.39 2.20 -10.95
N ILE A 116 4.10 1.87 -11.17
CA ILE A 116 3.19 2.75 -11.91
C ILE A 116 2.57 3.86 -11.05
N VAL A 117 2.32 3.61 -9.76
CA VAL A 117 1.70 4.62 -8.89
C VAL A 117 2.64 5.80 -8.64
N PRO A 118 3.96 5.61 -8.39
CA PRO A 118 4.89 6.72 -8.23
C PRO A 118 5.22 7.49 -9.54
N ASP A 119 4.79 6.97 -10.69
CA ASP A 119 4.97 7.68 -11.97
C ASP A 119 4.08 8.93 -12.03
N ARG A 120 4.72 10.10 -12.19
CA ARG A 120 4.07 11.39 -12.22
C ARG A 120 3.86 11.95 -13.64
N SER A 121 4.14 11.17 -14.67
CA SER A 121 3.91 11.56 -16.07
C SER A 121 2.44 11.85 -16.35
N HIS A 122 1.53 11.21 -15.61
CA HIS A 122 0.09 11.46 -15.68
C HIS A 122 -0.42 12.11 -14.39
N LYS A 123 -1.14 13.23 -14.56
CA LYS A 123 -1.81 13.90 -13.43
C LYS A 123 -3.10 13.14 -13.09
N ALA A 124 -3.33 12.91 -11.81
CA ALA A 124 -4.60 12.44 -11.27
C ALA A 124 -5.16 13.52 -10.33
N GLN A 125 -6.46 13.76 -10.43
CA GLN A 125 -7.13 14.67 -9.50
C GLN A 125 -7.52 13.90 -8.24
N ALA A 126 -7.15 14.44 -7.09
CA ALA A 126 -7.55 13.87 -5.81
C ALA A 126 -9.06 14.06 -5.59
N PRO A 127 -9.78 13.03 -5.11
CA PRO A 127 -11.15 13.18 -4.64
C PRO A 127 -11.27 14.30 -3.61
N GLU A 128 -12.42 14.96 -3.54
CA GLU A 128 -12.62 16.13 -2.67
C GLU A 128 -12.26 15.85 -1.21
N PHE A 129 -12.65 14.71 -0.68
CA PHE A 129 -12.39 14.33 0.72
C PHE A 129 -10.91 14.08 1.06
N LEU A 130 -10.06 13.96 0.04
CA LEU A 130 -8.60 13.83 0.17
C LEU A 130 -7.85 15.13 -0.17
N GLN A 131 -8.56 16.17 -0.60
CA GLN A 131 -7.92 17.45 -0.90
C GLN A 131 -7.47 18.14 0.40
N PRO A 132 -6.35 18.90 0.35
CA PRO A 132 -5.87 19.66 1.49
C PRO A 132 -6.87 20.78 1.84
N THR A 133 -7.12 20.95 3.13
CA THR A 133 -8.05 21.95 3.68
C THR A 133 -7.42 22.77 4.80
N GLY A 134 -6.12 22.59 5.09
CA GLY A 134 -5.42 23.23 6.19
C GLY A 134 -5.71 22.59 7.55
N ARG A 135 -5.80 21.27 7.61
CA ARG A 135 -6.17 20.50 8.82
C ARG A 135 -5.17 20.67 9.96
N TRP A 136 -3.91 20.90 9.65
CA TRP A 136 -2.85 21.07 10.63
C TRP A 136 -2.22 22.46 10.52
N ALA A 137 -2.01 23.09 11.65
CA ALA A 137 -1.56 24.48 11.74
C ALA A 137 -0.12 24.68 11.22
N ASN A 138 0.73 23.66 11.33
CA ASN A 138 2.14 23.74 11.01
C ASN A 138 2.74 22.39 10.61
N ARG A 139 4.02 22.42 10.20
CA ARG A 139 4.75 21.22 9.79
C ARG A 139 4.84 20.16 10.87
N ALA A 140 5.06 20.55 12.14
CA ALA A 140 5.21 19.60 13.24
C ALA A 140 3.92 18.79 13.46
N ASP A 141 2.77 19.46 13.43
CA ASP A 141 1.47 18.81 13.59
C ASP A 141 1.19 17.84 12.42
N THR A 142 1.52 18.24 11.17
CA THR A 142 1.39 17.39 10.00
C THR A 142 2.30 16.16 10.12
N THR A 143 3.56 16.35 10.52
CA THR A 143 4.53 15.27 10.72
C THR A 143 4.04 14.29 11.79
N ASN A 144 3.61 14.78 12.96
CA ASN A 144 3.11 13.93 14.04
C ASN A 144 1.90 13.10 13.59
N ALA A 145 0.98 13.70 12.83
CA ALA A 145 -0.19 13.00 12.30
C ALA A 145 0.20 11.91 11.28
N PHE A 146 1.16 12.21 10.39
CA PHE A 146 1.67 11.23 9.44
C PHE A 146 2.37 10.06 10.14
N GLU A 147 3.26 10.35 11.09
CA GLU A 147 3.98 9.31 11.86
C GLU A 147 3.02 8.39 12.62
N ALA A 148 1.96 8.97 13.21
CA ALA A 148 0.94 8.18 13.89
C ALA A 148 0.19 7.25 12.91
N ALA A 149 -0.22 7.77 11.75
CA ALA A 149 -0.91 6.99 10.73
C ALA A 149 0.00 5.88 10.16
N ARG A 150 1.24 6.20 9.79
CA ARG A 150 2.22 5.25 9.28
C ARG A 150 2.56 4.16 10.29
N ARG A 151 2.72 4.51 11.56
CA ARG A 151 2.93 3.55 12.64
C ARG A 151 1.76 2.57 12.72
N THR A 152 0.53 3.05 12.67
CA THR A 152 -0.66 2.20 12.67
C THR A 152 -0.63 1.18 11.53
N THR A 153 -0.33 1.62 10.30
CA THR A 153 -0.21 0.75 9.14
C THR A 153 0.91 -0.28 9.31
N MET A 154 2.09 0.15 9.76
CA MET A 154 3.23 -0.75 9.94
C MET A 154 3.01 -1.76 11.07
N ASP A 155 2.39 -1.36 12.18
CA ASP A 155 2.07 -2.25 13.29
C ASP A 155 1.06 -3.30 12.87
N TYR A 156 0.04 -2.92 12.10
CA TYR A 156 -0.87 -3.88 11.50
C TYR A 156 -0.13 -4.88 10.61
N VAL A 157 0.72 -4.41 9.69
CA VAL A 157 1.49 -5.32 8.82
C VAL A 157 2.41 -6.25 9.62
N ARG A 158 3.01 -5.78 10.73
CA ARG A 158 3.87 -6.62 11.58
C ARG A 158 3.13 -7.75 12.26
N THR A 159 1.90 -7.51 12.68
CA THR A 159 1.20 -8.38 13.64
C THR A 159 0.00 -9.12 13.07
N THR A 160 -0.55 -8.66 11.93
CA THR A 160 -1.78 -9.26 11.40
C THR A 160 -1.57 -10.71 10.96
N ASN A 161 -2.59 -11.52 11.23
CA ASN A 161 -2.81 -12.83 10.66
C ASN A 161 -3.99 -12.86 9.69
N ASP A 162 -4.49 -11.69 9.31
CA ASP A 162 -5.59 -11.56 8.37
C ASP A 162 -5.18 -12.08 6.99
N ASP A 163 -6.16 -12.63 6.28
CA ASP A 163 -6.01 -13.11 4.91
C ASP A 163 -6.06 -11.94 3.92
N LEU A 164 -4.93 -11.27 3.77
CA LEU A 164 -4.83 -10.10 2.88
C LEU A 164 -4.86 -10.47 1.39
N ARG A 165 -4.69 -11.75 1.03
CA ARG A 165 -4.63 -12.19 -0.36
C ARG A 165 -5.96 -12.65 -0.94
N ASP A 166 -6.94 -12.98 -0.10
CA ASP A 166 -8.24 -13.47 -0.55
C ASP A 166 -9.39 -12.47 -0.39
N HIS A 167 -9.12 -11.30 0.20
CA HIS A 167 -10.09 -10.22 0.31
C HIS A 167 -9.78 -9.11 -0.70
N PHE A 168 -10.78 -8.70 -1.49
CA PHE A 168 -10.62 -7.78 -2.61
C PHE A 168 -11.52 -6.55 -2.48
N GLY A 169 -10.98 -5.41 -2.89
CA GLY A 169 -11.73 -4.17 -3.05
C GLY A 169 -11.45 -3.52 -4.41
N PRO A 170 -12.44 -2.83 -5.01
CA PRO A 170 -12.25 -2.11 -6.25
C PRO A 170 -11.46 -0.82 -6.01
N HIS A 171 -10.45 -0.58 -6.86
CA HIS A 171 -9.79 0.72 -6.94
C HIS A 171 -10.17 1.40 -8.28
N PRO A 172 -10.57 2.70 -8.28
CA PRO A 172 -11.14 3.33 -9.47
C PRO A 172 -10.21 3.37 -10.68
N LEU A 173 -8.89 3.40 -10.47
CA LEU A 173 -7.90 3.48 -11.56
C LEU A 173 -7.12 2.18 -11.77
N LEU A 174 -7.01 1.33 -10.75
CA LEU A 174 -6.16 0.12 -10.77
C LEU A 174 -6.97 -1.17 -10.89
N GLY A 175 -8.30 -1.06 -10.89
CA GLY A 175 -9.19 -2.22 -10.87
C GLY A 175 -9.20 -2.95 -9.53
N PRO A 176 -9.52 -4.24 -9.48
CA PRO A 176 -9.53 -4.99 -8.23
C PRO A 176 -8.13 -5.13 -7.65
N LEU A 177 -8.01 -4.89 -6.34
CA LEU A 177 -6.80 -5.06 -5.55
C LEU A 177 -7.10 -5.94 -4.35
N ASP A 178 -6.22 -6.87 -4.03
CA ASP A 178 -6.27 -7.60 -2.76
C ASP A 178 -5.77 -6.75 -1.59
N GLY A 179 -5.96 -7.19 -0.35
CA GLY A 179 -5.56 -6.44 0.83
C GLY A 179 -4.06 -6.14 0.89
N TYR A 180 -3.21 -7.02 0.37
CA TYR A 180 -1.77 -6.77 0.31
C TYR A 180 -1.42 -5.66 -0.68
N LEU A 181 -2.07 -5.64 -1.84
CA LEU A 181 -1.90 -4.57 -2.83
C LEU A 181 -2.37 -3.21 -2.28
N TRP A 182 -3.40 -3.17 -1.43
CA TRP A 182 -3.81 -1.95 -0.73
C TRP A 182 -2.73 -1.45 0.23
N ILE A 183 -1.98 -2.36 0.91
CA ILE A 183 -0.82 -1.98 1.73
C ILE A 183 0.31 -1.40 0.85
N LEU A 184 0.64 -2.05 -0.26
CA LEU A 184 1.66 -1.54 -1.18
C LEU A 184 1.26 -0.19 -1.79
N LEU A 185 -0.04 0.00 -2.06
CA LEU A 185 -0.57 1.27 -2.56
C LEU A 185 -0.30 2.43 -1.59
N ILE A 186 -0.38 2.22 -0.28
CA ILE A 186 -0.06 3.24 0.72
C ILE A 186 1.37 3.76 0.53
N SER A 187 2.34 2.86 0.43
CA SER A 187 3.75 3.24 0.22
C SER A 187 3.97 3.91 -1.13
N ALA A 188 3.43 3.34 -2.21
CA ALA A 188 3.57 3.87 -3.56
C ALA A 188 2.92 5.26 -3.72
N HIS A 189 1.79 5.50 -3.06
CA HIS A 189 1.13 6.80 -3.02
C HIS A 189 1.99 7.86 -2.29
N SER A 190 2.55 7.50 -1.14
CA SER A 190 3.47 8.39 -0.41
C SER A 190 4.69 8.72 -1.26
N GLU A 191 5.28 7.76 -1.97
CA GLU A 191 6.39 8.01 -2.90
C GLU A 191 5.99 8.98 -4.02
N ARG A 192 4.83 8.75 -4.64
CA ARG A 192 4.31 9.64 -5.69
C ARG A 192 4.27 11.10 -5.24
N HIS A 193 3.75 11.35 -4.07
CA HIS A 193 3.57 12.69 -3.57
C HIS A 193 4.82 13.27 -2.90
N THR A 194 5.74 12.44 -2.41
CA THR A 194 7.11 12.89 -2.06
C THR A 194 7.84 13.42 -3.29
N LYS A 195 7.73 12.74 -4.44
CA LYS A 195 8.24 13.27 -5.73
C LYS A 195 7.58 14.60 -6.10
N GLN A 196 6.29 14.78 -5.79
CA GLN A 196 5.61 16.07 -6.00
C GLN A 196 6.19 17.18 -5.11
N ILE A 197 6.56 16.89 -3.88
CA ILE A 197 7.25 17.85 -3.01
C ILE A 197 8.59 18.25 -3.64
N GLU A 198 9.35 17.30 -4.16
CA GLU A 198 10.63 17.61 -4.82
C GLU A 198 10.42 18.45 -6.11
N GLU A 199 9.34 18.24 -6.86
CA GLU A 199 8.96 19.12 -7.99
C GLU A 199 8.66 20.55 -7.53
N VAL A 200 7.98 20.74 -6.38
CA VAL A 200 7.73 22.07 -5.80
C VAL A 200 9.03 22.73 -5.39
N LYS A 201 9.95 22.00 -4.76
CA LYS A 201 11.26 22.49 -4.31
C LYS A 201 12.19 22.82 -5.47
N ALA A 202 12.01 22.17 -6.62
CA ALA A 202 12.78 22.42 -7.85
C ALA A 202 12.29 23.64 -8.65
N ASP A 203 11.17 24.29 -8.24
CA ASP A 203 10.68 25.49 -8.92
C ASP A 203 11.71 26.62 -8.84
N PRO A 204 12.02 27.33 -9.96
CA PRO A 204 12.97 28.44 -9.97
C PRO A 204 12.69 29.56 -8.96
N ASN A 205 11.41 29.72 -8.56
CA ASN A 205 10.97 30.72 -7.60
C ASN A 205 10.90 30.16 -6.16
N PHE A 206 11.29 28.92 -5.92
CA PHE A 206 11.26 28.35 -4.59
C PHE A 206 12.16 29.17 -3.66
N PRO A 207 11.66 29.61 -2.49
CA PRO A 207 12.43 30.45 -1.57
C PRO A 207 13.74 29.77 -1.17
N LYS A 208 14.83 30.55 -1.16
CA LYS A 208 16.16 30.04 -0.77
C LYS A 208 16.33 29.99 0.75
N ASP A 209 15.50 30.78 1.48
CA ASP A 209 15.46 30.88 2.96
C ASP A 209 14.05 31.19 3.45
#